data_32e47c7732fafd55686c15a65f016a90
#
_entry.id   32e47c7732fafd55686c15a65f016a90
#
_cell.length_a   1.000
_cell.length_b   1.000
_cell.length_c   1.000
_cell.angle_alpha   90.00
_cell.angle_beta   90.00
_cell.angle_gamma   90.00
#
_symmetry.space_group_name_H-M   'P 1'
#
loop_
_entity.id
_entity.type
_entity.pdbx_description
1 polymer ?
#
loop_
_entity_poly.entity_id
_entity_poly.type
_entity_poly.pdbx_seq_one_letter_code
_entity_poly.pdbx_strand_id
1 'polypeptide(L)'
;ANAKPLSVEIDGRSKMQAIESYGVKILSVEFFTDANQAVIWRGAMASKALNQMIFDAHWGEFDCLLSDLPPWTGDIHLSIVQSVPVTGAVIVSTPQNIALADAKKGVAMFQTENINVPVLGIVENMSYFNYKEI
;
A
#
# COMPACT_ATOMS: atom_id res chain seq x y z
N ALA A 1 -11.91 13.52 8.31
CA ALA A 1 -11.29 13.41 7.56
C ALA A 1 -10.87 14.21 6.29
N ASN A 2 -10.37 15.40 6.39
CA ASN A 2 -9.82 16.17 5.28
C ASN A 2 -8.38 16.63 5.60
N ALA A 3 -7.60 15.76 6.24
CA ALA A 3 -6.20 16.06 6.52
C ALA A 3 -5.40 15.96 5.22
N LYS A 4 -4.71 17.03 4.86
CA LYS A 4 -3.73 17.03 3.76
C LYS A 4 -2.33 16.98 4.35
N PRO A 5 -1.39 16.23 3.76
CA PRO A 5 0.00 16.24 4.19
C PRO A 5 0.56 17.66 4.11
N LEU A 6 1.32 18.04 5.11
CA LEU A 6 2.04 19.30 5.11
C LEU A 6 3.38 19.12 4.42
N SER A 7 3.87 20.18 3.78
CA SER A 7 5.26 20.24 3.35
C SER A 7 6.10 20.80 4.49
N VAL A 8 7.18 20.11 4.82
CA VAL A 8 8.20 20.57 5.78
C VAL A 8 9.52 20.76 5.05
N GLU A 9 10.24 21.79 5.41
CA GLU A 9 11.59 22.04 4.88
C GLU A 9 12.62 21.34 5.77
N ILE A 10 13.35 20.38 5.20
CA ILE A 10 14.40 19.63 5.88
C ILE A 10 15.64 19.68 5.00
N ASP A 11 16.74 20.16 5.54
CA ASP A 11 18.02 20.32 4.83
C ASP A 11 17.89 21.11 3.51
N GLY A 12 17.06 22.17 3.50
CA GLY A 12 16.80 22.99 2.33
C GLY A 12 15.98 22.33 1.23
N ARG A 13 15.32 21.21 1.54
CA ARG A 13 14.43 20.51 0.62
C ARG A 13 13.03 20.42 1.21
N SER A 14 12.03 20.69 0.37
CA SER A 14 10.64 20.49 0.75
C SER A 14 10.32 19.00 0.71
N LYS A 15 9.97 18.43 1.87
CA LYS A 15 9.54 17.04 2.02
C LYS A 15 8.09 16.96 2.44
N MET A 16 7.41 15.91 2.03
CA MET A 16 6.06 15.60 2.52
C MET A 16 6.15 15.07 3.94
N GLN A 17 5.33 15.61 4.83
CA GLN A 17 5.21 15.08 6.17
C GLN A 17 4.05 14.09 6.24
N ALA A 18 4.31 12.91 6.76
CA ALA A 18 3.26 11.94 7.03
C ALA A 18 2.26 12.48 8.07
N ILE A 19 0.99 12.16 7.88
CA ILE A 19 -0.06 12.50 8.84
C ILE A 19 0.00 11.49 9.98
N GLU A 20 0.03 11.96 11.20
CA GLU A 20 0.04 11.09 12.36
C GLU A 20 -1.38 10.97 12.95
N SER A 21 -1.81 9.73 13.18
CA SER A 21 -3.07 9.40 13.83
C SER A 21 -2.90 8.16 14.69
N TYR A 22 -3.27 8.23 15.96
CA TYR A 22 -3.12 7.14 16.94
C TYR A 22 -1.70 6.56 17.03
N GLY A 23 -0.68 7.40 16.89
CA GLY A 23 0.73 6.96 16.89
C GLY A 23 1.18 6.26 15.61
N VAL A 24 0.35 6.26 14.57
CA VAL A 24 0.68 5.70 13.24
C VAL A 24 0.88 6.84 12.25
N LYS A 25 1.98 6.82 11.53
CA LYS A 25 2.28 7.75 10.45
C LYS A 25 1.71 7.22 9.15
N ILE A 26 0.91 8.02 8.47
CA ILE A 26 0.12 7.59 7.32
C ILE A 26 0.38 8.52 6.14
N LEU A 27 0.60 7.95 4.96
CA LEU A 27 0.52 8.63 3.67
C LEU A 27 -0.38 7.82 2.74
N SER A 28 -1.22 8.51 2.00
CA SER A 28 -2.06 7.92 0.97
C SER A 28 -2.00 8.78 -0.29
N VAL A 29 -2.04 8.13 -1.43
CA VAL A 29 -2.14 8.80 -2.73
C VAL A 29 -3.39 9.69 -2.80
N GLU A 30 -4.45 9.30 -2.12
CA GLU A 30 -5.70 10.06 -2.06
C GLU A 30 -5.56 11.43 -1.38
N PHE A 31 -4.53 11.62 -0.55
CA PHE A 31 -4.30 12.91 0.09
C PHE A 31 -3.85 14.00 -0.90
N PHE A 32 -3.38 13.61 -2.08
CA PHE A 32 -2.90 14.49 -3.14
C PHE A 32 -3.90 14.72 -4.27
N THR A 33 -5.04 14.05 -4.19
CA THR A 33 -6.11 14.18 -5.18
C THR A 33 -7.25 15.00 -4.60
N ASP A 34 -7.81 15.90 -5.38
CA ASP A 34 -9.07 16.54 -5.00
C ASP A 34 -10.21 15.53 -5.14
N ALA A 35 -11.10 15.49 -4.15
CA ALA A 35 -12.21 14.54 -4.08
C ALA A 35 -13.13 14.53 -5.33
N ASN A 36 -13.05 15.57 -6.14
CA ASN A 36 -13.83 15.75 -7.37
C ASN A 36 -13.04 15.44 -8.65
N GLN A 37 -11.76 15.08 -8.54
CA GLN A 37 -10.94 14.71 -9.69
C GLN A 37 -10.66 13.20 -9.67
N ALA A 38 -11.21 12.49 -10.64
CA ALA A 38 -10.82 11.11 -10.91
C ALA A 38 -9.41 11.11 -11.50
N VAL A 39 -8.39 11.07 -10.65
CA VAL A 39 -7.00 10.90 -11.10
C VAL A 39 -6.80 9.43 -11.42
N ILE A 40 -6.63 9.14 -12.70
CA ILE A 40 -6.33 7.79 -13.16
C ILE A 40 -4.83 7.55 -12.97
N TRP A 41 -4.49 6.90 -11.88
CA TRP A 41 -3.12 6.45 -11.61
C TRP A 41 -2.78 5.28 -12.53
N ARG A 42 -1.99 5.52 -13.55
CA ARG A 42 -1.56 4.47 -14.50
C ARG A 42 -0.04 4.33 -14.51
N GLY A 43 0.41 3.08 -14.47
CA GLY A 43 1.80 2.69 -14.76
C GLY A 43 2.86 3.56 -14.07
N ALA A 44 3.68 4.21 -14.88
CA ALA A 44 4.81 5.00 -14.40
C ALA A 44 4.47 6.15 -13.44
N MET A 45 3.28 6.74 -13.55
CA MET A 45 2.85 7.81 -12.62
C MET A 45 2.61 7.25 -11.21
N ALA A 46 1.97 6.12 -11.10
CA ALA A 46 1.71 5.48 -9.82
C ALA A 46 3.01 5.02 -9.16
N SER A 47 3.92 4.42 -9.92
CA SER A 47 5.24 4.03 -9.43
C SER A 47 6.08 5.23 -8.98
N LYS A 48 6.02 6.35 -9.71
CA LYS A 48 6.72 7.58 -9.33
C LYS A 48 6.16 8.16 -8.03
N ALA A 49 4.83 8.28 -7.92
CA ALA A 49 4.18 8.78 -6.71
C ALA A 49 4.52 7.93 -5.49
N LEU A 50 4.50 6.62 -5.66
CA LEU A 50 4.86 5.68 -4.62
C LEU A 50 6.31 5.82 -4.16
N ASN A 51 7.24 5.91 -5.10
CA ASN A 51 8.65 6.17 -4.78
C ASN A 51 8.82 7.49 -4.01
N GLN A 52 8.12 8.55 -4.42
CA GLN A 52 8.13 9.81 -3.68
C GLN A 52 7.58 9.66 -2.26
N MET A 53 6.49 8.93 -2.09
CA MET A 53 5.91 8.68 -0.75
C MET A 53 6.85 7.87 0.14
N ILE A 54 7.58 6.92 -0.39
CA ILE A 54 8.48 6.06 0.39
C ILE A 54 9.78 6.80 0.70
N PHE A 55 10.42 7.43 -0.28
CA PHE A 55 11.79 7.94 -0.16
C PHE A 55 11.89 9.44 0.07
N ASP A 56 10.95 10.23 -0.45
CA ASP A 56 11.01 11.70 -0.34
C ASP A 56 10.15 12.24 0.81
N ALA A 57 9.33 11.40 1.45
CA ALA A 57 8.56 11.80 2.62
C ALA A 57 9.41 11.82 3.89
N HIS A 58 9.03 12.71 4.81
CA HIS A 58 9.60 12.73 6.15
C HIS A 58 8.82 11.79 7.07
N TRP A 59 9.32 10.59 7.21
CA TRP A 59 8.75 9.58 8.09
C TRP A 59 9.24 9.71 9.53
N GLY A 60 10.47 10.25 9.75
CA GLY A 60 11.17 10.18 11.03
C GLY A 60 11.49 8.74 11.42
N GLU A 61 11.65 8.48 12.71
CA GLU A 61 11.89 7.11 13.20
C GLU A 61 10.60 6.31 13.21
N PHE A 62 10.70 5.03 12.81
CA PHE A 62 9.62 4.06 12.85
C PHE A 62 10.17 2.63 12.90
N ASP A 63 9.43 1.71 13.48
CA ASP A 63 9.84 0.31 13.64
C ASP A 63 9.45 -0.55 12.44
N CYS A 64 8.33 -0.22 11.80
CA CYS A 64 7.75 -1.01 10.73
C CYS A 64 7.09 -0.12 9.68
N LEU A 65 7.32 -0.40 8.41
CA LEU A 65 6.61 0.20 7.29
C LEU A 65 5.63 -0.81 6.71
N LEU A 66 4.35 -0.47 6.73
CA LEU A 66 3.29 -1.23 6.07
C LEU A 66 2.91 -0.55 4.76
N SER A 67 2.93 -1.29 3.68
CA SER A 67 2.49 -0.83 2.37
C SER A 67 1.21 -1.55 1.97
N ASP A 68 0.10 -0.82 1.91
CA ASP A 68 -1.16 -1.31 1.37
C ASP A 68 -1.14 -1.15 -0.15
N LEU A 69 -1.05 -2.27 -0.84
CA LEU A 69 -0.89 -2.30 -2.28
C LEU A 69 -2.25 -2.30 -2.97
N PRO A 70 -2.38 -1.61 -4.13
CA PRO A 70 -3.62 -1.65 -4.88
C PRO A 70 -3.95 -3.10 -5.30
N PRO A 71 -5.24 -3.43 -5.47
CA PRO A 71 -5.63 -4.72 -6.04
C PRO A 71 -5.05 -4.82 -7.45
N TRP A 72 -4.51 -5.92 -7.83
CA TRP A 72 -3.89 -6.25 -9.11
C TRP A 72 -2.37 -6.49 -8.99
N THR A 73 -1.97 -7.61 -9.51
CA THR A 73 -0.58 -7.95 -9.75
C THR A 73 -0.08 -7.17 -10.96
N GLY A 74 0.83 -6.25 -10.79
CA GLY A 74 1.34 -5.45 -11.90
C GLY A 74 2.63 -4.73 -11.58
N ASP A 75 3.02 -3.83 -12.47
CA ASP A 75 4.27 -3.08 -12.43
C ASP A 75 4.50 -2.34 -11.10
N ILE A 76 3.43 -1.93 -10.42
CA ILE A 76 3.51 -1.22 -9.14
C ILE A 76 4.07 -2.14 -8.06
N HIS A 77 3.59 -3.38 -7.97
CA HIS A 77 4.07 -4.36 -6.99
C HIS A 77 5.54 -4.68 -7.23
N LEU A 78 5.91 -4.91 -8.49
CA LEU A 78 7.30 -5.13 -8.88
C LEU A 78 8.18 -3.95 -8.52
N SER A 79 7.72 -2.74 -8.80
CA SER A 79 8.46 -1.51 -8.51
C SER A 79 8.75 -1.36 -7.02
N ILE A 80 7.77 -1.66 -6.14
CA ILE A 80 7.98 -1.60 -4.69
C ILE A 80 9.00 -2.62 -4.24
N VAL A 81 8.79 -3.87 -4.62
CA VAL A 81 9.65 -4.98 -4.17
C VAL A 81 11.10 -4.79 -4.65
N GLN A 82 11.29 -4.18 -5.81
CA GLN A 82 12.62 -3.85 -6.34
C GLN A 82 13.25 -2.62 -5.67
N SER A 83 12.44 -1.71 -5.16
CA SER A 83 12.91 -0.45 -4.59
C SER A 83 13.13 -0.51 -3.08
N VAL A 84 12.44 -1.41 -2.38
CA VAL A 84 12.46 -1.53 -0.92
C VAL A 84 12.76 -2.97 -0.51
N PRO A 85 13.63 -3.19 0.49
CA PRO A 85 13.87 -4.54 1.03
C PRO A 85 12.63 -5.01 1.81
N VAL A 86 11.70 -5.67 1.12
CA VAL A 86 10.46 -6.17 1.70
C VAL A 86 10.74 -7.41 2.55
N THR A 87 10.42 -7.34 3.84
CA THR A 87 10.61 -8.46 4.79
C THR A 87 9.64 -9.60 4.51
N GLY A 88 8.43 -9.32 4.09
CA GLY A 88 7.41 -10.31 3.79
C GLY A 88 6.10 -9.70 3.34
N ALA A 89 5.23 -10.53 2.81
CA ALA A 89 3.91 -10.14 2.34
C ALA A 89 2.81 -10.87 3.13
N VAL A 90 1.73 -10.17 3.41
CA VAL A 90 0.49 -10.74 3.94
C VAL A 90 -0.58 -10.60 2.87
N ILE A 91 -1.25 -11.69 2.55
CA ILE A 91 -2.33 -11.69 1.57
C ILE A 91 -3.66 -11.56 2.32
N VAL A 92 -4.44 -10.55 2.00
CA VAL A 92 -5.78 -10.37 2.55
C VAL A 92 -6.79 -10.76 1.48
N SER A 93 -7.71 -11.65 1.81
CA SER A 93 -8.75 -12.14 0.89
C SER A 93 -10.07 -12.33 1.63
N THR A 94 -11.12 -12.53 0.86
CA THR A 94 -12.42 -12.97 1.35
C THR A 94 -12.67 -14.42 0.89
N PRO A 95 -13.63 -15.17 1.49
CA PRO A 95 -13.85 -16.59 1.16
C PRO A 95 -14.46 -16.83 -0.23
N GLN A 96 -14.84 -15.78 -0.96
CA GLN A 96 -15.45 -15.93 -2.28
C GLN A 96 -14.43 -16.46 -3.31
N ASN A 97 -14.87 -17.36 -4.17
CA ASN A 97 -14.02 -18.01 -5.17
C ASN A 97 -13.24 -17.03 -6.07
N ILE A 98 -13.84 -15.91 -6.41
CA ILE A 98 -13.21 -14.88 -7.24
C ILE A 98 -12.03 -14.23 -6.47
N ALA A 99 -12.25 -13.86 -5.22
CA ALA A 99 -11.21 -13.28 -4.37
C ALA A 99 -10.07 -14.28 -4.11
N LEU A 100 -10.40 -15.55 -3.89
CA LEU A 100 -9.40 -16.61 -3.71
C LEU A 100 -8.56 -16.83 -4.98
N ALA A 101 -9.14 -16.68 -6.16
CA ALA A 101 -8.38 -16.77 -7.41
C ALA A 101 -7.34 -15.65 -7.53
N ASP A 102 -7.70 -14.44 -7.13
CA ASP A 102 -6.76 -13.30 -7.14
C ASP A 102 -5.72 -13.42 -6.00
N ALA A 103 -6.12 -13.88 -4.83
CA ALA A 103 -5.18 -14.18 -3.74
C ALA A 103 -4.11 -15.19 -4.16
N LYS A 104 -4.50 -16.26 -4.87
CA LYS A 104 -3.55 -17.26 -5.42
C LYS A 104 -2.54 -16.63 -6.39
N LYS A 105 -3.00 -15.70 -7.26
CA LYS A 105 -2.10 -14.97 -8.15
C LYS A 105 -1.12 -14.09 -7.37
N GLY A 106 -1.59 -13.41 -6.31
CA GLY A 106 -0.75 -12.61 -5.42
C GLY A 106 0.33 -13.45 -4.75
N VAL A 107 -0.03 -14.61 -4.19
CA VAL A 107 0.93 -15.56 -3.62
C VAL A 107 1.96 -15.99 -4.65
N ALA A 108 1.50 -16.42 -5.83
CA ALA A 108 2.38 -16.88 -6.89
C ALA A 108 3.35 -15.77 -7.34
N MET A 109 2.90 -14.53 -7.42
CA MET A 109 3.75 -13.39 -7.77
C MET A 109 4.89 -13.21 -6.76
N PHE A 110 4.58 -13.20 -5.46
CA PHE A 110 5.62 -13.02 -4.43
C PHE A 110 6.62 -14.20 -4.37
N GLN A 111 6.19 -15.38 -4.78
CA GLN A 111 7.03 -16.59 -4.81
C GLN A 111 7.85 -16.74 -6.10
N THR A 112 7.68 -15.85 -7.09
CA THR A 112 8.51 -15.92 -8.31
C THR A 112 9.97 -15.67 -7.97
N GLU A 113 10.87 -16.33 -8.69
CA GLU A 113 12.32 -16.31 -8.45
C GLU A 113 12.91 -14.89 -8.46
N ASN A 114 12.37 -14.02 -9.29
CA ASN A 114 12.83 -12.63 -9.42
C ASN A 114 12.34 -11.70 -8.30
N ILE A 115 11.34 -12.11 -7.53
CA ILE A 115 10.76 -11.33 -6.44
C ILE A 115 11.19 -11.94 -5.10
N ASN A 116 10.95 -13.21 -4.92
CA ASN A 116 11.36 -14.02 -3.78
C ASN A 116 11.06 -13.37 -2.41
N VAL A 117 9.84 -12.86 -2.25
CA VAL A 117 9.35 -12.27 -1.00
C VAL A 117 8.57 -13.34 -0.23
N PRO A 118 8.91 -13.62 1.04
CA PRO A 118 8.18 -14.59 1.84
C PRO A 118 6.72 -14.17 2.01
N VAL A 119 5.78 -15.07 1.76
CA VAL A 119 4.38 -14.89 2.16
C VAL A 119 4.24 -15.34 3.61
N LEU A 120 4.08 -14.39 4.52
CA LEU A 120 4.00 -14.61 5.97
C LEU A 120 2.70 -15.27 6.39
N GLY A 121 1.64 -15.05 5.64
CA GLY A 121 0.33 -15.61 5.92
C GLY A 121 -0.77 -15.05 5.03
N ILE A 122 -1.96 -15.61 5.23
CA ILE A 122 -3.19 -15.18 4.57
C ILE A 122 -4.18 -14.79 5.65
N VAL A 123 -4.80 -13.62 5.50
CA VAL A 123 -5.88 -13.14 6.36
C VAL A 123 -7.20 -13.34 5.60
N GLU A 124 -8.07 -14.16 6.14
CA GLU A 124 -9.44 -14.27 5.65
C GLU A 124 -10.31 -13.20 6.29
N ASN A 125 -10.72 -12.22 5.50
CA ASN A 125 -11.59 -11.14 5.90
C ASN A 125 -13.03 -11.44 5.49
N MET A 126 -14.02 -10.92 6.23
CA MET A 126 -15.44 -11.16 5.95
C MET A 126 -15.79 -12.65 5.86
N SER A 127 -15.20 -13.47 6.72
CA SER A 127 -15.32 -14.93 6.70
C SER A 127 -16.69 -15.44 7.10
N TYR A 128 -17.49 -14.63 7.81
CA TYR A 128 -18.86 -14.96 8.19
C TYR A 128 -19.78 -13.75 8.12
N PHE A 129 -21.05 -14.02 7.95
CA PHE A 129 -22.10 -13.01 7.91
C PHE A 129 -23.07 -13.22 9.06
N ASN A 130 -23.25 -12.20 9.90
CA ASN A 130 -24.24 -12.24 10.98
C ASN A 130 -25.60 -11.82 10.43
N TYR A 131 -26.49 -12.77 10.21
CA TYR A 131 -27.87 -12.51 9.86
C TYR A 131 -28.70 -12.38 11.14
N LYS A 132 -29.29 -11.21 11.36
CA LYS A 132 -30.37 -11.07 12.35
C LYS A 132 -31.67 -11.26 11.60
N GLU A 133 -32.40 -12.32 11.92
CA GLU A 133 -33.80 -12.43 11.51
C GLU A 133 -34.57 -11.23 12.12
N ILE A 134 -35.30 -10.52 11.26
CA ILE A 134 -36.18 -9.40 11.64
C ILE A 134 -37.53 -9.98 12.03
#